data_e21971b607a29f2a1dadb1d4bb1143d6
#
_entry.id   e21971b607a29f2a1dadb1d4bb1143d6
#
_cell.length_a   1.000
_cell.length_b   1.000
_cell.length_c   1.000
_cell.angle_alpha   90.00
_cell.angle_beta   90.00
_cell.angle_gamma   90.00
#
_symmetry.space_group_name_H-M   'P 1'
#
loop_
_entity.id
_entity.type
_entity.pdbx_description
1 polymer ?
#
loop_
_entity_poly.entity_id
_entity_poly.type
_entity_poly.pdbx_seq_one_letter_code
_entity_poly.pdbx_strand_id
1 'polypeptide(L)'
;MISVCALLVLGLKASDAVTVDYFEFGADYYQTYGPSGEYLMDYNGNEMFHVDLESKSVVWTLPGLEKYTSFDPQGGLQVINTEKYNLDVTMKRPNFTAATNIPPLVSVYITKPVVLGEPNILICCVKNIFPPVMNTTWIKNGEKITVGFSETSFLPAQDHSFRRLHYLAFIPNEHDIYTCEVEHWGLEKPTRRVWKHDVPTPISEAYQNVICALGLAVGIIGIIAGVMLIIKGMKQSAAQGRNQR
;
A
#
# COMPACT_ATOMS: atom_id res chain seq x y z
N MET A 1 37.80 21.35 33.00
CA MET A 1 36.60 21.85 32.34
C MET A 1 36.22 20.88 31.22
N ILE A 2 35.83 19.65 31.60
CA ILE A 2 35.29 18.63 30.70
C ILE A 2 34.14 18.03 31.49
N SER A 3 32.99 18.70 31.50
CA SER A 3 31.79 18.11 32.12
C SER A 3 30.50 18.89 31.86
N VAL A 4 30.29 19.41 30.65
CA VAL A 4 29.02 20.06 30.30
C VAL A 4 28.40 19.53 29.02
N CYS A 5 29.07 18.68 28.22
CA CYS A 5 28.55 18.17 26.97
C CYS A 5 27.88 16.80 27.07
N ALA A 6 27.84 16.13 28.22
CA ALA A 6 27.30 14.77 28.35
C ALA A 6 25.87 14.71 28.91
N LEU A 7 25.24 15.84 29.23
CA LEU A 7 23.92 15.88 29.90
C LEU A 7 22.74 16.33 29.00
N LEU A 8 22.94 16.49 27.70
CA LEU A 8 21.92 16.99 26.77
C LEU A 8 21.36 15.92 25.81
N VAL A 9 21.66 14.64 26.01
CA VAL A 9 21.15 13.56 25.15
C VAL A 9 20.14 12.64 25.86
N LEU A 10 19.82 12.90 27.11
CA LEU A 10 18.67 12.28 27.77
C LEU A 10 17.44 13.20 27.68
N GLY A 11 17.13 13.67 26.48
CA GLY A 11 15.79 14.06 26.11
C GLY A 11 14.94 12.79 26.18
N LEU A 12 14.21 12.63 27.27
CA LEU A 12 13.08 11.73 27.35
C LEU A 12 12.20 12.01 26.13
N LYS A 13 12.29 11.18 25.11
CA LYS A 13 11.17 11.03 24.20
C LYS A 13 10.04 10.58 25.09
N ALA A 14 9.12 11.49 25.45
CA ALA A 14 7.80 11.11 25.81
C ALA A 14 7.36 10.19 24.66
N SER A 15 7.17 8.92 24.95
CA SER A 15 6.51 8.04 24.03
C SER A 15 5.13 8.65 23.88
N ASP A 16 4.88 9.31 22.73
CA ASP A 16 3.53 9.60 22.32
C ASP A 16 2.82 8.26 22.40
N ALA A 17 1.90 8.14 23.35
CA ALA A 17 1.06 6.98 23.45
C ALA A 17 0.33 6.93 22.11
N VAL A 18 0.67 5.94 21.29
CA VAL A 18 -0.04 5.69 20.03
C VAL A 18 -1.45 5.32 20.46
N THR A 19 -2.37 6.26 20.35
CA THR A 19 -3.79 5.98 20.49
C THR A 19 -4.17 5.17 19.26
N VAL A 20 -4.38 3.88 19.45
CA VAL A 20 -4.90 3.02 18.39
C VAL A 20 -6.42 3.16 18.44
N ASP A 21 -6.96 3.87 17.47
CA ASP A 21 -8.41 3.93 17.28
C ASP A 21 -8.85 2.64 16.58
N TYR A 22 -9.78 1.94 17.22
CA TYR A 22 -10.44 0.76 16.65
C TYR A 22 -11.82 1.18 16.15
N PHE A 23 -12.16 0.78 14.94
CA PHE A 23 -13.50 1.02 14.39
C PHE A 23 -14.01 -0.23 13.65
N GLU A 24 -15.30 -0.44 13.76
CA GLU A 24 -16.06 -1.43 13.03
C GLU A 24 -17.01 -0.70 12.08
N PHE A 25 -17.09 -1.15 10.84
CA PHE A 25 -17.89 -0.53 9.81
C PHE A 25 -18.65 -1.60 9.03
N GLY A 26 -19.98 -1.50 9.03
CA GLY A 26 -20.84 -2.36 8.22
C GLY A 26 -21.20 -1.66 6.90
N ALA A 27 -21.28 -2.40 5.82
CA ALA A 27 -21.84 -1.91 4.58
C ALA A 27 -22.82 -2.92 4.01
N ASP A 28 -23.94 -2.40 3.58
CA ASP A 28 -24.94 -3.13 2.82
C ASP A 28 -25.44 -2.26 1.66
N TYR A 29 -25.68 -2.87 0.53
CA TYR A 29 -26.31 -2.21 -0.61
C TYR A 29 -27.08 -3.20 -1.47
N TYR A 30 -28.03 -2.66 -2.23
CA TYR A 30 -28.72 -3.37 -3.31
C TYR A 30 -28.84 -2.45 -4.52
N GLN A 31 -28.61 -2.99 -5.70
CA GLN A 31 -28.74 -2.26 -6.97
C GLN A 31 -29.44 -3.09 -8.03
N THR A 32 -30.12 -2.41 -8.98
CA THR A 32 -30.88 -3.08 -10.03
C THR A 32 -30.02 -3.70 -11.13
N TYR A 33 -28.75 -3.24 -11.23
CA TYR A 33 -27.82 -3.82 -12.20
C TYR A 33 -27.38 -5.22 -11.77
N GLY A 34 -27.63 -6.17 -12.64
CA GLY A 34 -27.32 -7.58 -12.39
C GLY A 34 -28.56 -8.46 -12.14
N PRO A 35 -29.45 -8.26 -11.13
CA PRO A 35 -29.34 -7.45 -9.92
C PRO A 35 -28.21 -7.90 -8.99
N SER A 36 -27.73 -7.01 -8.17
CA SER A 36 -26.62 -7.29 -7.25
C SER A 36 -26.78 -6.59 -5.91
N GLY A 37 -26.19 -7.14 -4.87
CA GLY A 37 -26.16 -6.61 -3.53
C GLY A 37 -25.00 -7.20 -2.75
N GLU A 38 -24.68 -6.59 -1.61
CA GLU A 38 -23.62 -7.04 -0.72
C GLU A 38 -23.97 -6.68 0.72
N TYR A 39 -23.64 -7.57 1.63
CA TYR A 39 -23.66 -7.35 3.07
C TYR A 39 -22.35 -7.80 3.65
N LEU A 40 -21.59 -6.88 4.26
CA LEU A 40 -20.31 -7.19 4.87
C LEU A 40 -20.07 -6.41 6.17
N MET A 41 -19.16 -6.91 6.98
CA MET A 41 -18.61 -6.23 8.15
C MET A 41 -17.11 -6.07 7.97
N ASP A 42 -16.62 -4.87 8.27
CA ASP A 42 -15.22 -4.46 8.19
C ASP A 42 -14.71 -4.09 9.58
N TYR A 43 -13.48 -4.45 9.88
CA TYR A 43 -12.79 -4.05 11.09
C TYR A 43 -11.44 -3.40 10.74
N ASN A 44 -11.29 -2.15 11.11
CA ASN A 44 -10.09 -1.34 10.79
C ASN A 44 -9.71 -1.36 9.29
N GLY A 45 -10.70 -1.36 8.41
CA GLY A 45 -10.47 -1.37 6.97
C GLY A 45 -10.17 -2.75 6.38
N ASN A 46 -10.35 -3.82 7.14
CA ASN A 46 -10.24 -5.20 6.65
C ASN A 46 -11.59 -5.89 6.79
N GLU A 47 -12.04 -6.50 5.71
CA GLU A 47 -13.25 -7.30 5.75
C GLU A 47 -13.14 -8.43 6.78
N MET A 48 -14.07 -8.48 7.71
CA MET A 48 -14.19 -9.57 8.68
C MET A 48 -14.90 -10.75 8.05
N PHE A 49 -16.05 -10.48 7.47
CA PHE A 49 -16.89 -11.44 6.76
C PHE A 49 -17.86 -10.73 5.82
N HIS A 50 -18.41 -11.47 4.90
CA HIS A 50 -19.58 -11.10 4.11
C HIS A 50 -20.60 -12.22 4.09
N VAL A 51 -21.82 -11.88 3.69
CA VAL A 51 -22.88 -12.87 3.44
C VAL A 51 -22.93 -13.16 1.95
N ASP A 52 -22.61 -14.38 1.58
CA ASP A 52 -22.84 -14.87 0.22
C ASP A 52 -24.34 -15.03 0.00
N LEU A 53 -24.88 -14.22 -0.90
CA LEU A 53 -26.33 -14.16 -1.17
C LEU A 53 -26.83 -15.37 -1.97
N GLU A 54 -25.95 -16.06 -2.69
CA GLU A 54 -26.32 -17.26 -3.48
C GLU A 54 -26.36 -18.50 -2.58
N SER A 55 -25.27 -18.78 -1.85
CA SER A 55 -25.18 -19.91 -0.94
C SER A 55 -25.91 -19.68 0.39
N LYS A 56 -26.28 -18.42 0.67
CA LYS A 56 -26.94 -17.96 1.91
C LYS A 56 -26.13 -18.34 3.15
N SER A 57 -24.82 -18.18 3.07
CA SER A 57 -23.88 -18.53 4.11
C SER A 57 -22.95 -17.36 4.43
N VAL A 58 -22.33 -17.41 5.60
CA VAL A 58 -21.30 -16.45 6.00
C VAL A 58 -19.96 -16.92 5.47
N VAL A 59 -19.23 -16.03 4.81
CA VAL A 59 -17.84 -16.23 4.39
C VAL A 59 -16.94 -15.40 5.28
N TRP A 60 -16.17 -16.06 6.13
CA TRP A 60 -15.20 -15.42 7.01
C TRP A 60 -13.91 -15.11 6.24
N THR A 61 -13.55 -13.84 6.16
CA THR A 61 -12.37 -13.38 5.42
C THR A 61 -11.14 -13.25 6.33
N LEU A 62 -11.34 -12.89 7.62
CA LEU A 62 -10.27 -12.90 8.60
C LEU A 62 -10.04 -14.31 9.14
N PRO A 63 -8.86 -14.92 8.90
CA PRO A 63 -8.59 -16.31 9.30
C PRO A 63 -8.68 -16.51 10.81
N GLY A 64 -9.41 -17.54 11.20
CA GLY A 64 -9.55 -17.98 12.58
C GLY A 64 -10.59 -17.24 13.41
N LEU A 65 -11.21 -16.17 12.87
CA LEU A 65 -12.23 -15.40 13.56
C LEU A 65 -13.52 -16.24 13.80
N GLU A 66 -13.83 -17.14 12.88
CA GLU A 66 -14.95 -18.07 12.94
C GLU A 66 -14.98 -18.95 14.21
N LYS A 67 -13.84 -19.06 14.90
CA LYS A 67 -13.72 -19.83 16.16
C LYS A 67 -14.21 -19.06 17.38
N TYR A 68 -14.26 -17.74 17.29
CA TYR A 68 -14.52 -16.86 18.43
C TYR A 68 -15.85 -16.13 18.33
N THR A 69 -16.45 -16.10 17.15
CA THR A 69 -17.71 -15.41 16.90
C THR A 69 -18.54 -16.16 15.85
N SER A 70 -19.83 -15.84 15.81
CA SER A 70 -20.76 -16.38 14.80
C SER A 70 -21.70 -15.27 14.35
N PHE A 71 -22.14 -15.37 13.13
CA PHE A 71 -23.15 -14.49 12.56
C PHE A 71 -24.23 -15.33 11.86
N ASP A 72 -25.49 -14.97 12.08
CA ASP A 72 -26.61 -15.64 11.38
C ASP A 72 -26.77 -14.98 9.99
N PRO A 73 -26.53 -15.69 8.88
CA PRO A 73 -26.67 -15.14 7.54
C PRO A 73 -28.08 -14.61 7.24
N GLN A 74 -29.10 -15.12 7.95
CA GLN A 74 -30.49 -14.64 7.78
C GLN A 74 -30.63 -13.15 8.10
N GLY A 75 -29.84 -12.63 9.05
CA GLY A 75 -29.81 -11.19 9.35
C GLY A 75 -29.39 -10.35 8.14
N GLY A 76 -28.28 -10.70 7.51
CA GLY A 76 -27.80 -10.02 6.30
C GLY A 76 -28.75 -10.16 5.11
N LEU A 77 -29.29 -11.36 4.89
CA LEU A 77 -30.28 -11.59 3.82
C LEU A 77 -31.55 -10.75 4.00
N GLN A 78 -31.99 -10.58 5.24
CA GLN A 78 -33.16 -9.74 5.54
C GLN A 78 -32.88 -8.26 5.27
N VAL A 79 -31.67 -7.77 5.62
CA VAL A 79 -31.25 -6.40 5.28
C VAL A 79 -31.29 -6.19 3.78
N ILE A 80 -30.67 -7.06 2.99
CA ILE A 80 -30.65 -6.94 1.52
C ILE A 80 -32.07 -6.96 0.92
N ASN A 81 -32.96 -7.80 1.43
CA ASN A 81 -34.35 -7.81 0.98
C ASN A 81 -35.08 -6.49 1.32
N THR A 82 -34.76 -5.89 2.46
CA THR A 82 -35.30 -4.60 2.85
C THR A 82 -34.79 -3.49 1.92
N GLU A 83 -33.48 -3.48 1.61
CA GLU A 83 -32.88 -2.51 0.69
C GLU A 83 -33.46 -2.65 -0.73
N LYS A 84 -33.67 -3.86 -1.20
CA LYS A 84 -34.39 -4.10 -2.46
C LYS A 84 -35.78 -3.51 -2.46
N TYR A 85 -36.55 -3.74 -1.40
CA TYR A 85 -37.90 -3.18 -1.29
C TYR A 85 -37.87 -1.65 -1.24
N ASN A 86 -36.96 -1.06 -0.46
CA ASN A 86 -36.78 0.39 -0.34
C ASN A 86 -36.43 1.02 -1.69
N LEU A 87 -35.54 0.39 -2.45
CA LEU A 87 -35.17 0.83 -3.79
C LEU A 87 -36.37 0.79 -4.74
N ASP A 88 -37.13 -0.31 -4.74
CA ASP A 88 -38.32 -0.46 -5.58
C ASP A 88 -39.39 0.63 -5.28
N VAL A 89 -39.56 0.97 -4.01
CA VAL A 89 -40.46 2.05 -3.59
C VAL A 89 -39.91 3.42 -4.02
N THR A 90 -38.61 3.63 -3.86
CA THR A 90 -37.95 4.90 -4.18
C THR A 90 -37.97 5.18 -5.68
N MET A 91 -37.72 4.19 -6.52
CA MET A 91 -37.79 4.32 -7.99
C MET A 91 -39.16 4.71 -8.52
N LYS A 92 -40.24 4.40 -7.80
CA LYS A 92 -41.62 4.74 -8.17
C LYS A 92 -42.01 6.17 -7.80
N ARG A 93 -41.19 6.89 -7.05
CA ARG A 93 -41.49 8.27 -6.63
C ARG A 93 -41.34 9.23 -7.82
N PRO A 94 -42.20 10.28 -7.89
CA PRO A 94 -41.97 11.38 -8.81
C PRO A 94 -40.62 12.03 -8.57
N ASN A 95 -39.93 12.41 -9.62
CA ASN A 95 -38.58 13.02 -9.54
C ASN A 95 -37.47 12.10 -9.02
N PHE A 96 -37.64 10.77 -9.15
CA PHE A 96 -36.54 9.84 -8.89
C PHE A 96 -35.35 10.19 -9.80
N THR A 97 -34.16 10.31 -9.18
CA THR A 97 -32.92 10.58 -9.90
C THR A 97 -31.95 9.45 -9.61
N ALA A 98 -31.36 8.89 -10.65
CA ALA A 98 -30.33 7.87 -10.50
C ALA A 98 -29.07 8.46 -9.88
N ALA A 99 -28.29 7.62 -9.20
CA ALA A 99 -27.01 8.00 -8.64
C ALA A 99 -26.01 8.41 -9.74
N THR A 100 -25.14 9.35 -9.44
CA THR A 100 -24.09 9.82 -10.36
C THR A 100 -22.92 8.85 -10.34
N ASN A 101 -22.43 8.47 -11.52
CA ASN A 101 -21.25 7.65 -11.65
C ASN A 101 -19.98 8.45 -11.29
N ILE A 102 -19.16 7.94 -10.39
CA ILE A 102 -17.92 8.58 -9.95
C ILE A 102 -16.73 7.82 -10.57
N PRO A 103 -15.78 8.49 -11.24
CA PRO A 103 -14.62 7.82 -11.80
C PRO A 103 -13.69 7.29 -10.72
N PRO A 104 -13.32 5.98 -10.76
CA PRO A 104 -12.43 5.40 -9.79
C PRO A 104 -10.98 5.83 -9.97
N LEU A 105 -10.21 5.73 -8.88
CA LEU A 105 -8.76 5.92 -8.85
C LEU A 105 -8.06 4.57 -8.81
N VAL A 106 -7.18 4.31 -9.78
CA VAL A 106 -6.49 3.03 -9.94
C VAL A 106 -5.00 3.17 -9.64
N SER A 107 -4.47 2.30 -8.81
CA SER A 107 -3.03 2.17 -8.51
C SER A 107 -2.59 0.71 -8.51
N VAL A 108 -1.34 0.45 -8.88
CA VAL A 108 -0.75 -0.90 -8.86
C VAL A 108 0.54 -0.88 -8.07
N TYR A 109 0.71 -1.82 -7.16
CA TYR A 109 1.89 -1.98 -6.34
C TYR A 109 2.13 -3.45 -5.97
N ILE A 110 3.25 -3.74 -5.33
CA ILE A 110 3.68 -5.08 -4.90
C ILE A 110 3.62 -5.22 -3.39
N THR A 111 3.50 -6.45 -2.91
CA THR A 111 3.47 -6.72 -1.46
C THR A 111 4.85 -6.78 -0.81
N LYS A 112 5.88 -7.15 -1.57
CA LYS A 112 7.26 -7.31 -1.09
C LYS A 112 8.23 -6.73 -2.11
N PRO A 113 9.45 -6.32 -1.70
CA PRO A 113 10.51 -5.98 -2.65
C PRO A 113 10.69 -7.09 -3.69
N VAL A 114 10.95 -6.71 -4.94
CA VAL A 114 11.10 -7.66 -6.04
C VAL A 114 12.42 -8.42 -5.92
N VAL A 115 12.32 -9.75 -5.97
CA VAL A 115 13.45 -10.64 -6.20
C VAL A 115 13.11 -11.48 -7.42
N LEU A 116 13.96 -11.43 -8.46
CA LEU A 116 13.69 -12.16 -9.70
C LEU A 116 13.64 -13.67 -9.43
N GLY A 117 12.65 -14.33 -10.00
CA GLY A 117 12.42 -15.77 -9.82
C GLY A 117 11.71 -16.16 -8.52
N GLU A 118 11.48 -15.26 -7.58
CA GLU A 118 10.75 -15.55 -6.35
C GLU A 118 9.27 -15.13 -6.44
N PRO A 119 8.34 -15.91 -5.88
CA PRO A 119 6.90 -15.58 -5.89
C PRO A 119 6.59 -14.26 -5.16
N ASN A 120 5.78 -13.43 -5.78
CA ASN A 120 5.29 -12.17 -5.25
C ASN A 120 3.81 -11.97 -5.62
N ILE A 121 3.20 -10.90 -5.13
CA ILE A 121 1.81 -10.55 -5.42
C ILE A 121 1.76 -9.10 -5.91
N LEU A 122 1.17 -8.90 -7.09
CA LEU A 122 0.72 -7.60 -7.57
C LEU A 122 -0.67 -7.29 -7.01
N ILE A 123 -0.86 -6.06 -6.59
CA ILE A 123 -2.14 -5.55 -6.09
C ILE A 123 -2.57 -4.40 -6.99
N CYS A 124 -3.73 -4.55 -7.63
CA CYS A 124 -4.43 -3.45 -8.25
C CYS A 124 -5.47 -2.92 -7.25
N CYS A 125 -5.19 -1.75 -6.70
CA CYS A 125 -6.07 -1.08 -5.76
C CYS A 125 -6.90 -0.04 -6.51
N VAL A 126 -8.22 -0.23 -6.47
CA VAL A 126 -9.20 0.68 -7.04
C VAL A 126 -9.96 1.33 -5.91
N LYS A 127 -9.94 2.65 -5.86
CA LYS A 127 -10.61 3.46 -4.84
C LYS A 127 -11.64 4.40 -5.47
N ASN A 128 -12.48 4.99 -4.63
CA ASN A 128 -13.51 5.94 -5.07
C ASN A 128 -14.50 5.33 -6.06
N ILE A 129 -14.84 4.06 -5.87
CA ILE A 129 -15.76 3.33 -6.75
C ILE A 129 -17.18 3.69 -6.38
N PHE A 130 -17.97 4.22 -7.34
CA PHE A 130 -19.39 4.42 -7.19
C PHE A 130 -20.10 4.54 -8.56
N PRO A 131 -21.12 3.71 -8.84
CA PRO A 131 -21.63 2.60 -8.02
C PRO A 131 -20.67 1.42 -7.93
N PRO A 132 -20.88 0.46 -7.00
CA PRO A 132 -20.03 -0.71 -6.83
C PRO A 132 -20.27 -1.75 -7.96
N VAL A 133 -19.88 -1.39 -9.16
CA VAL A 133 -19.92 -2.21 -10.39
C VAL A 133 -18.68 -1.90 -11.20
N MET A 134 -17.84 -2.87 -11.41
CA MET A 134 -16.64 -2.71 -12.22
C MET A 134 -16.14 -4.04 -12.76
N ASN A 135 -15.36 -3.98 -13.84
CA ASN A 135 -14.59 -5.10 -14.35
C ASN A 135 -13.11 -4.78 -14.25
N THR A 136 -12.34 -5.77 -13.81
CA THR A 136 -10.87 -5.68 -13.76
C THR A 136 -10.27 -6.81 -14.57
N THR A 137 -9.29 -6.47 -15.41
CA THR A 137 -8.54 -7.44 -16.21
C THR A 137 -7.05 -7.26 -15.97
N TRP A 138 -6.37 -8.35 -15.60
CA TRP A 138 -4.93 -8.41 -15.60
C TRP A 138 -4.40 -8.79 -17.00
N ILE A 139 -3.39 -8.08 -17.45
CA ILE A 139 -2.75 -8.26 -18.76
C ILE A 139 -1.26 -8.41 -18.53
N LYS A 140 -0.65 -9.47 -19.04
CA LYS A 140 0.80 -9.73 -19.03
C LYS A 140 1.32 -9.66 -20.46
N ASN A 141 2.27 -8.78 -20.74
CA ASN A 141 2.91 -8.64 -22.07
C ASN A 141 1.90 -8.49 -23.22
N GLY A 142 0.73 -7.86 -22.96
CA GLY A 142 -0.34 -7.68 -23.93
C GLY A 142 -1.40 -8.79 -23.96
N GLU A 143 -1.21 -9.89 -23.25
CA GLU A 143 -2.14 -11.01 -23.17
C GLU A 143 -2.94 -11.00 -21.87
N LYS A 144 -4.25 -11.30 -21.94
CA LYS A 144 -5.13 -11.37 -20.76
C LYS A 144 -4.79 -12.58 -19.90
N ILE A 145 -4.67 -12.35 -18.58
CA ILE A 145 -4.50 -13.40 -17.58
C ILE A 145 -5.89 -13.90 -17.16
N THR A 146 -6.11 -15.21 -17.22
CA THR A 146 -7.40 -15.84 -16.92
C THR A 146 -7.40 -16.64 -15.63
N VAL A 147 -6.24 -16.86 -15.00
CA VAL A 147 -6.07 -17.67 -13.78
C VAL A 147 -5.03 -17.03 -12.84
N GLY A 148 -5.05 -17.39 -11.56
CA GLY A 148 -4.03 -16.94 -10.60
C GLY A 148 -4.28 -15.55 -10.03
N PHE A 149 -5.48 -15.02 -10.15
CA PHE A 149 -5.91 -13.78 -9.52
C PHE A 149 -7.08 -14.02 -8.57
N SER A 150 -7.25 -13.12 -7.62
CA SER A 150 -8.39 -13.05 -6.70
C SER A 150 -8.75 -11.60 -6.44
N GLU A 151 -9.94 -11.37 -5.88
CA GLU A 151 -10.42 -10.03 -5.56
C GLU A 151 -11.15 -10.01 -4.22
N THR A 152 -11.21 -8.84 -3.60
CA THR A 152 -12.03 -8.61 -2.40
C THR A 152 -13.46 -8.31 -2.78
N SER A 153 -14.34 -8.29 -1.78
CA SER A 153 -15.62 -7.59 -1.83
C SER A 153 -15.44 -6.09 -2.11
N PHE A 154 -16.52 -5.36 -2.36
CA PHE A 154 -16.49 -3.91 -2.41
C PHE A 154 -16.42 -3.35 -0.99
N LEU A 155 -15.20 -3.04 -0.54
CA LEU A 155 -14.94 -2.54 0.81
C LEU A 155 -15.39 -1.08 0.94
N PRO A 156 -16.18 -0.75 1.96
CA PRO A 156 -16.71 0.60 2.12
C PRO A 156 -15.62 1.62 2.50
N ALA A 157 -15.87 2.89 2.15
CA ALA A 157 -15.10 4.04 2.58
C ALA A 157 -15.99 5.05 3.32
N GLN A 158 -15.37 5.94 4.11
CA GLN A 158 -16.10 6.92 4.93
C GLN A 158 -16.93 7.94 4.11
N ASP A 159 -16.56 8.15 2.85
CA ASP A 159 -17.25 9.03 1.91
C ASP A 159 -18.38 8.34 1.14
N HIS A 160 -18.79 7.16 1.57
CA HIS A 160 -19.80 6.30 0.92
C HIS A 160 -19.41 5.79 -0.46
N SER A 161 -18.16 5.94 -0.87
CA SER A 161 -17.60 5.21 -2.01
C SER A 161 -17.10 3.84 -1.59
N PHE A 162 -16.66 3.05 -2.56
CA PHE A 162 -16.09 1.73 -2.32
C PHE A 162 -14.65 1.68 -2.80
N ARG A 163 -13.91 0.71 -2.26
CA ARG A 163 -12.60 0.28 -2.76
C ARG A 163 -12.62 -1.21 -3.02
N ARG A 164 -11.83 -1.66 -3.98
CA ARG A 164 -11.63 -3.07 -4.29
C ARG A 164 -10.17 -3.36 -4.56
N LEU A 165 -9.70 -4.51 -4.09
CA LEU A 165 -8.33 -4.96 -4.30
C LEU A 165 -8.37 -6.20 -5.19
N HIS A 166 -7.56 -6.18 -6.25
CA HIS A 166 -7.37 -7.32 -7.12
C HIS A 166 -5.94 -7.80 -6.98
N TYR A 167 -5.76 -9.05 -6.61
CA TYR A 167 -4.48 -9.68 -6.37
C TYR A 167 -4.09 -10.56 -7.54
N LEU A 168 -2.86 -10.47 -8.00
CA LEU A 168 -2.29 -11.37 -8.99
C LEU A 168 -1.02 -11.99 -8.41
N ALA A 169 -1.03 -13.32 -8.23
CA ALA A 169 0.19 -14.06 -7.91
C ALA A 169 1.07 -14.16 -9.16
N PHE A 170 2.34 -13.80 -9.04
CA PHE A 170 3.28 -13.82 -10.17
C PHE A 170 4.70 -14.14 -9.71
N ILE A 171 5.54 -14.56 -10.67
CA ILE A 171 6.98 -14.70 -10.49
C ILE A 171 7.62 -13.59 -11.31
N PRO A 172 8.30 -12.60 -10.67
CA PRO A 172 8.94 -11.51 -11.36
C PRO A 172 10.00 -11.98 -12.36
N ASN A 173 9.92 -11.45 -13.57
CA ASN A 173 10.93 -11.60 -14.60
C ASN A 173 11.31 -10.20 -15.12
N GLU A 174 12.56 -10.03 -15.51
CA GLU A 174 13.13 -8.73 -15.90
C GLU A 174 12.38 -8.04 -17.05
N HIS A 175 11.82 -8.83 -17.96
CA HIS A 175 11.18 -8.30 -19.18
C HIS A 175 9.65 -8.30 -19.13
N ASP A 176 9.05 -8.78 -18.03
CA ASP A 176 7.60 -8.85 -17.94
C ASP A 176 6.98 -7.50 -17.59
N ILE A 177 5.94 -7.16 -18.32
CA ILE A 177 5.10 -5.97 -18.10
C ILE A 177 3.71 -6.44 -17.73
N TYR A 178 3.23 -5.97 -16.59
CA TYR A 178 1.89 -6.27 -16.10
C TYR A 178 1.03 -4.99 -16.17
N THR A 179 -0.21 -5.15 -16.56
CA THR A 179 -1.18 -4.05 -16.64
C THR A 179 -2.47 -4.45 -15.94
N CYS A 180 -2.94 -3.61 -15.03
CA CYS A 180 -4.29 -3.67 -14.52
C CYS A 180 -5.16 -2.75 -15.37
N GLU A 181 -6.16 -3.31 -16.03
CA GLU A 181 -7.18 -2.59 -16.78
C GLU A 181 -8.48 -2.59 -15.99
N VAL A 182 -9.07 -1.42 -15.80
CA VAL A 182 -10.31 -1.21 -15.04
C VAL A 182 -11.35 -0.55 -15.92
N GLU A 183 -12.54 -1.15 -15.98
CA GLU A 183 -13.73 -0.62 -16.63
C GLU A 183 -14.76 -0.22 -15.59
N HIS A 184 -15.28 0.99 -15.69
CA HIS A 184 -16.31 1.53 -14.80
C HIS A 184 -17.13 2.59 -15.51
N TRP A 185 -18.39 2.72 -15.18
CA TRP A 185 -19.30 3.67 -15.83
C TRP A 185 -18.93 5.15 -15.64
N GLY A 186 -18.16 5.48 -14.60
CA GLY A 186 -17.61 6.81 -14.39
C GLY A 186 -16.42 7.15 -15.29
N LEU A 187 -15.92 6.21 -16.09
CA LEU A 187 -14.78 6.38 -16.99
C LEU A 187 -15.26 6.45 -18.44
N GLU A 188 -14.74 7.40 -19.23
CA GLU A 188 -15.02 7.47 -20.68
C GLU A 188 -14.42 6.29 -21.45
N LYS A 189 -13.32 5.74 -20.95
CA LYS A 189 -12.60 4.59 -21.51
C LYS A 189 -11.92 3.80 -20.39
N PRO A 190 -11.64 2.51 -20.61
CA PRO A 190 -10.92 1.70 -19.62
C PRO A 190 -9.61 2.35 -19.18
N THR A 191 -9.40 2.41 -17.86
CA THR A 191 -8.16 2.94 -17.29
C THR A 191 -7.15 1.83 -17.14
N ARG A 192 -5.91 2.08 -17.60
CA ARG A 192 -4.80 1.13 -17.53
C ARG A 192 -3.70 1.64 -16.60
N ARG A 193 -3.24 0.80 -15.68
CA ARG A 193 -2.07 1.05 -14.85
C ARG A 193 -1.04 -0.03 -15.10
N VAL A 194 0.11 0.41 -15.58
CA VAL A 194 1.22 -0.47 -15.93
C VAL A 194 2.14 -0.60 -14.73
N TRP A 195 2.54 -1.83 -14.44
CA TRP A 195 3.62 -2.16 -13.54
C TRP A 195 4.72 -2.91 -14.30
N LYS A 196 5.94 -2.48 -14.13
CA LYS A 196 7.14 -3.17 -14.60
C LYS A 196 8.18 -3.14 -13.48
N HIS A 197 9.02 -4.14 -13.44
CA HIS A 197 10.16 -4.12 -12.55
C HIS A 197 11.17 -3.07 -13.05
N ASP A 198 11.44 -2.05 -12.23
CA ASP A 198 12.56 -1.16 -12.48
C ASP A 198 13.83 -1.90 -12.06
N VAL A 199 14.57 -2.42 -13.02
CA VAL A 199 15.91 -2.94 -12.78
C VAL A 199 16.77 -1.74 -12.39
N PRO A 200 17.27 -1.66 -11.14
CA PRO A 200 18.20 -0.60 -10.81
C PRO A 200 19.40 -0.75 -11.76
N THR A 201 19.66 0.30 -12.54
CA THR A 201 20.88 0.34 -13.36
C THR A 201 22.05 0.07 -12.43
N PRO A 202 22.86 -0.99 -12.67
CA PRO A 202 23.98 -1.30 -11.79
C PRO A 202 24.86 -0.05 -11.74
N ILE A 203 25.07 0.48 -10.52
CA ILE A 203 25.97 1.59 -10.31
C ILE A 203 27.32 1.10 -10.91
N SER A 204 27.80 1.79 -11.93
CA SER A 204 29.02 1.41 -12.64
C SER A 204 30.12 1.13 -11.61
N GLU A 205 30.74 -0.05 -11.65
CA GLU A 205 31.87 -0.38 -10.76
C GLU A 205 32.95 0.70 -10.83
N ALA A 206 33.12 1.32 -12.00
CA ALA A 206 33.99 2.45 -12.19
C ALA A 206 33.65 3.63 -11.29
N TYR A 207 32.35 3.95 -11.08
CA TYR A 207 31.94 5.04 -10.19
C TYR A 207 32.22 4.72 -8.72
N GLN A 208 31.99 3.49 -8.28
CA GLN A 208 32.32 3.05 -6.92
C GLN A 208 33.85 3.10 -6.68
N ASN A 209 34.62 2.62 -7.64
CA ASN A 209 36.08 2.64 -7.58
C ASN A 209 36.64 4.07 -7.54
N VAL A 210 36.07 5.02 -8.29
CA VAL A 210 36.46 6.43 -8.27
C VAL A 210 36.18 7.06 -6.90
N ILE A 211 35.02 6.82 -6.29
CA ILE A 211 34.71 7.34 -4.96
C ILE A 211 35.66 6.78 -3.90
N CYS A 212 35.93 5.47 -3.93
CA CYS A 212 36.90 4.85 -3.04
C CYS A 212 38.30 5.42 -3.22
N ALA A 213 38.78 5.59 -4.43
CA ALA A 213 40.09 6.14 -4.74
C ALA A 213 40.22 7.61 -4.24
N LEU A 214 39.19 8.43 -4.48
CA LEU A 214 39.16 9.81 -3.97
C LEU A 214 39.15 9.86 -2.44
N GLY A 215 38.37 9.03 -1.79
CA GLY A 215 38.34 8.93 -0.33
C GLY A 215 39.72 8.55 0.25
N LEU A 216 40.38 7.58 -0.36
CA LEU A 216 41.70 7.14 0.01
C LEU A 216 42.77 8.27 -0.16
N ALA A 217 42.73 8.96 -1.28
CA ALA A 217 43.62 10.07 -1.57
C ALA A 217 43.49 11.22 -0.53
N VAL A 218 42.24 11.61 -0.24
CA VAL A 218 41.98 12.65 0.79
C VAL A 218 42.44 12.18 2.16
N GLY A 219 42.25 10.94 2.51
CA GLY A 219 42.71 10.34 3.77
C GLY A 219 44.24 10.40 3.91
N ILE A 220 44.99 10.01 2.87
CA ILE A 220 46.46 10.06 2.85
C ILE A 220 46.95 11.50 2.98
N ILE A 221 46.38 12.46 2.25
CA ILE A 221 46.74 13.88 2.35
C ILE A 221 46.50 14.40 3.78
N GLY A 222 45.39 14.03 4.39
CA GLY A 222 45.05 14.41 5.78
C GLY A 222 46.06 13.87 6.78
N ILE A 223 46.51 12.62 6.64
CA ILE A 223 47.52 12.01 7.49
C ILE A 223 48.87 12.75 7.36
N ILE A 224 49.31 13.00 6.10
CA ILE A 224 50.60 13.72 5.86
C ILE A 224 50.53 15.13 6.46
N ALA A 225 49.44 15.85 6.23
CA ALA A 225 49.27 17.18 6.79
C ALA A 225 49.26 17.17 8.32
N GLY A 226 48.59 16.22 8.94
CA GLY A 226 48.55 16.02 10.39
C GLY A 226 49.93 15.74 10.98
N VAL A 227 50.70 14.84 10.38
CA VAL A 227 52.06 14.52 10.80
C VAL A 227 53.00 15.76 10.69
N MET A 228 52.88 16.52 9.58
CA MET A 228 53.66 17.75 9.42
C MET A 228 53.36 18.81 10.51
N LEU A 229 52.09 18.96 10.84
CA LEU A 229 51.69 19.88 11.92
C LEU A 229 52.21 19.45 13.29
N ILE A 230 52.20 18.16 13.60
CA ILE A 230 52.75 17.62 14.84
C ILE A 230 54.24 17.84 14.91
N ILE A 231 54.98 17.54 13.84
CA ILE A 231 56.45 17.78 13.78
C ILE A 231 56.77 19.28 13.95
N LYS A 232 56.00 20.15 13.29
CA LYS A 232 56.17 21.60 13.42
C LYS A 232 55.90 22.09 14.84
N GLY A 233 54.84 21.58 15.48
CA GLY A 233 54.50 21.89 16.88
C GLY A 233 55.61 21.46 17.86
N MET A 234 56.14 20.24 17.69
CA MET A 234 57.25 19.74 18.53
C MET A 234 58.54 20.58 18.37
N LYS A 235 58.88 20.99 17.14
CA LYS A 235 60.01 21.87 16.89
C LYS A 235 59.87 23.25 17.54
N GLN A 236 58.68 23.84 17.52
CA GLN A 236 58.40 25.11 18.17
C GLN A 236 58.50 25.01 19.71
N SER A 237 57.97 23.95 20.31
CA SER A 237 58.07 23.70 21.75
C SER A 237 59.51 23.48 22.20
N ALA A 238 60.31 22.76 21.40
CA ALA A 238 61.74 22.56 21.69
C ALA A 238 62.58 23.89 21.58
N ALA A 239 62.17 24.76 20.64
CA ALA A 239 62.85 26.10 20.53
C ALA A 239 62.50 27.02 21.67
N GLN A 240 61.30 27.01 22.19
CA GLN A 240 60.84 27.83 23.32
C GLN A 240 61.47 27.40 24.66
N GLY A 241 61.68 26.07 24.85
CA GLY A 241 62.36 25.55 26.05
C GLY A 241 63.84 25.83 26.07
N ARG A 242 64.51 26.19 24.94
CA ARG A 242 65.94 26.57 24.90
C ARG A 242 66.18 28.05 25.23
N ASN A 243 65.18 28.92 25.10
CA ASN A 243 65.29 30.36 25.45
C ASN A 243 64.97 30.67 26.89
N GLN A 244 64.60 29.67 27.70
CA GLN A 244 64.31 29.83 29.14
C GLN A 244 65.42 29.27 30.07
N ARG A 245 66.58 28.90 29.52
CA ARG A 245 67.73 28.49 30.33
C ARG A 245 68.87 29.51 30.27
#